data_e8bf599dae6473d38d20f687d7698ce4
#
_entry.id   e8bf599dae6473d38d20f687d7698ce4
#
_cell.length_a   1.000
_cell.length_b   1.000
_cell.length_c   1.000
_cell.angle_alpha   90.00
_cell.angle_beta   90.00
_cell.angle_gamma   90.00
#
_symmetry.space_group_name_H-M   'P 1'
#
loop_
_entity.id
_entity.type
_entity.pdbx_description
1 polymer ?
#
loop_
_entity_poly.entity_id
_entity_poly.type
_entity_poly.pdbx_seq_one_letter_code
_entity_poly.pdbx_strand_id
1 'polypeptide(L)'
;MTENRLHLVLAEPFDRYEHRGCVEQYLSPTGSVGYQFGQLQSLAEISRQGDAAFDDIGFKDNGALPVGSVCMRKGKRALSNADDDSLLARNFHFGCKVTNNFAIRKIIRNFVAVMIHDELKYRILQTFGFVPTPEQDHALDVFSLFMTDREEHAVMILRGSAGTGKTTLAGAIVRAMTALKQKLVLLAPTGRAAKVFSLYAGHPAYTIHRRIYRQKSAGDLSAFSLNINLGRDILFIVDEASMIANQGFSDTPFGSGCLLDDLMQFVYNGQNCRMVLIGDKAQLPPVGEEESPALMAEVLRGYGMKVYECDLNQVLRQSQESGILWNATKMRGEGLEVRGEILALPKIRLQGFADIQVVTGDELIESLATSYSRVGMDETMVITRSNKRANIYNQGIRNTVLDREDELCRGDQLMIVKNNYYWGAGVESISFLANGDIAVVQRCRNVHELYGFRFAEVTMQFPDYDDFELTSIVCLDTLTTEAPALTHEQHLQLYNAVMEDYADIRFKADRIKKLKSDKYYNALQIKYAYAVTCHKAQGGQWAHVYLDQGYMTDDMLTPDYIHWLYTAFTRATEKLFLVNWPKTQIS
;
A
#
# COMPACT_ATOMS: atom_id res chain seq x y z
N MET A 1 40.51 18.28 -32.07
CA MET A 1 39.48 17.30 -32.49
C MET A 1 38.87 16.53 -31.33
N THR A 2 39.52 16.43 -30.21
CA THR A 2 39.07 15.66 -29.05
C THR A 2 38.25 16.48 -28.04
N GLU A 3 38.50 17.76 -27.89
CA GLU A 3 37.72 18.63 -27.00
C GLU A 3 36.30 18.91 -27.51
N ASN A 4 36.12 19.05 -28.82
CA ASN A 4 34.81 19.30 -29.41
C ASN A 4 33.84 18.10 -29.29
N ARG A 5 34.34 16.86 -29.15
CA ARG A 5 33.48 15.69 -29.00
C ARG A 5 32.99 15.48 -27.57
N LEU A 6 33.78 15.84 -26.58
CA LEU A 6 33.35 15.83 -25.17
C LEU A 6 32.33 16.94 -24.91
N HIS A 7 32.52 18.10 -25.53
CA HIS A 7 31.58 19.22 -25.44
C HIS A 7 30.23 18.91 -26.11
N LEU A 8 30.25 18.19 -27.24
CA LEU A 8 29.01 17.77 -27.92
C LEU A 8 28.18 16.77 -27.08
N VAL A 9 28.85 15.88 -26.35
CA VAL A 9 28.16 14.91 -25.44
C VAL A 9 27.56 15.59 -24.22
N LEU A 10 28.06 16.78 -23.83
CA LEU A 10 27.58 17.50 -22.64
C LEU A 10 26.64 18.67 -22.96
N ALA A 11 26.51 19.11 -24.21
CA ALA A 11 25.87 20.37 -24.58
C ALA A 11 24.52 20.24 -25.31
N GLU A 12 24.17 19.07 -25.86
CA GLU A 12 22.90 18.90 -26.58
C GLU A 12 22.00 17.87 -25.91
N PRO A 13 20.68 18.09 -25.90
CA PRO A 13 19.73 17.07 -25.48
C PRO A 13 19.65 16.01 -26.59
N PHE A 14 20.49 15.01 -26.47
CA PHE A 14 20.50 13.89 -27.38
C PHE A 14 19.25 13.03 -27.21
N ASP A 15 18.71 12.58 -28.35
CA ASP A 15 17.71 11.53 -28.37
C ASP A 15 18.29 10.27 -27.67
N ARG A 16 17.58 9.75 -26.68
CA ARG A 16 18.04 8.66 -25.77
C ARG A 16 18.60 7.43 -26.51
N TYR A 17 18.17 7.23 -27.76
CA TYR A 17 18.63 6.14 -28.63
C TYR A 17 20.02 6.36 -29.22
N GLU A 18 20.38 7.59 -29.57
CA GLU A 18 21.70 7.90 -30.12
C GLU A 18 22.81 7.81 -29.07
N HIS A 19 22.48 8.09 -27.79
CA HIS A 19 23.42 7.91 -26.69
C HIS A 19 23.87 6.45 -26.51
N ARG A 20 22.98 5.49 -26.71
CA ARG A 20 23.33 4.07 -26.63
C ARG A 20 24.29 3.65 -27.74
N GLY A 21 24.01 4.05 -28.97
CA GLY A 21 24.87 3.77 -30.09
C GLY A 21 26.29 4.37 -29.95
N CYS A 22 26.40 5.58 -29.40
CA CYS A 22 27.68 6.21 -29.11
C CYS A 22 28.47 5.49 -28.02
N VAL A 23 27.79 5.06 -26.96
CA VAL A 23 28.43 4.32 -25.86
C VAL A 23 28.87 2.93 -26.32
N GLU A 24 28.06 2.23 -27.13
CA GLU A 24 28.41 0.93 -27.71
C GLU A 24 29.62 1.00 -28.63
N GLN A 25 29.76 2.05 -29.44
CA GLN A 25 30.92 2.24 -30.31
C GLN A 25 32.24 2.52 -29.57
N TYR A 26 32.17 3.05 -28.35
CA TYR A 26 33.37 3.41 -27.58
C TYR A 26 33.73 2.37 -26.50
N LEU A 27 32.78 1.59 -26.01
CA LEU A 27 33.00 0.67 -24.91
C LEU A 27 33.20 -0.78 -25.31
N SER A 28 32.71 -1.20 -26.48
CA SER A 28 32.90 -2.59 -26.92
C SER A 28 32.76 -2.71 -28.43
N PRO A 29 33.69 -3.36 -29.08
CA PRO A 29 33.52 -3.78 -30.48
C PRO A 29 32.60 -5.00 -30.63
N THR A 30 32.17 -5.66 -29.55
CA THR A 30 31.45 -6.95 -29.60
C THR A 30 30.27 -7.09 -28.63
N GLY A 31 29.99 -6.10 -27.81
CA GLY A 31 28.89 -6.17 -26.87
C GLY A 31 28.46 -4.82 -26.32
N SER A 32 27.19 -4.64 -26.14
CA SER A 32 26.61 -3.41 -25.60
C SER A 32 26.78 -3.32 -24.08
N VAL A 33 26.86 -2.10 -23.56
CA VAL A 33 26.82 -1.85 -22.12
C VAL A 33 25.55 -2.47 -21.49
N GLY A 34 24.45 -2.45 -22.23
CA GLY A 34 23.20 -3.11 -21.81
C GLY A 34 23.34 -4.63 -21.64
N TYR A 35 24.20 -5.29 -22.44
CA TYR A 35 24.45 -6.73 -22.29
C TYR A 35 25.23 -7.05 -21.00
N GLN A 36 26.16 -6.20 -20.58
CA GLN A 36 26.92 -6.37 -19.34
C GLN A 36 26.05 -6.17 -18.10
N PHE A 37 25.18 -5.14 -18.10
CA PHE A 37 24.20 -4.96 -17.05
C PHE A 37 23.17 -6.10 -17.00
N GLY A 38 22.88 -6.75 -18.11
CA GLY A 38 22.01 -7.93 -18.17
C GLY A 38 22.51 -9.12 -17.34
N GLN A 39 23.80 -9.19 -17.04
CA GLN A 39 24.43 -10.23 -16.22
C GLN A 39 24.46 -9.90 -14.73
N LEU A 40 24.18 -8.64 -14.35
CA LEU A 40 24.19 -8.22 -12.94
C LEU A 40 22.98 -8.76 -12.19
N GLN A 41 23.21 -9.29 -11.03
CA GLN A 41 22.21 -10.03 -10.25
C GLN A 41 21.41 -9.14 -9.29
N SER A 42 21.89 -7.91 -8.95
CA SER A 42 21.21 -6.98 -8.06
C SER A 42 21.58 -5.52 -8.33
N LEU A 43 20.71 -4.59 -7.91
CA LEU A 43 21.01 -3.14 -7.94
C LEU A 43 22.24 -2.77 -7.11
N ALA A 44 22.44 -3.48 -5.98
CA ALA A 44 23.60 -3.27 -5.14
C ALA A 44 24.91 -3.70 -5.85
N GLU A 45 24.87 -4.72 -6.70
CA GLU A 45 26.00 -5.14 -7.53
C GLU A 45 26.27 -4.14 -8.66
N ILE A 46 25.22 -3.61 -9.30
CA ILE A 46 25.33 -2.55 -10.30
C ILE A 46 26.03 -1.32 -9.72
N SER A 47 25.59 -0.88 -8.53
CA SER A 47 26.19 0.28 -7.85
C SER A 47 27.63 0.02 -7.43
N ARG A 48 27.93 -1.17 -6.87
CA ARG A 48 29.30 -1.55 -6.46
C ARG A 48 30.24 -1.71 -7.63
N GLN A 49 29.81 -2.28 -8.75
CA GLN A 49 30.64 -2.40 -9.93
C GLN A 49 30.91 -1.04 -10.60
N GLY A 50 29.92 -0.13 -10.54
CA GLY A 50 30.14 1.26 -10.95
C GLY A 50 31.19 1.96 -10.10
N ASP A 51 31.18 1.74 -8.79
CA ASP A 51 32.17 2.29 -7.86
C ASP A 51 33.53 1.59 -7.98
N ALA A 52 33.58 0.26 -8.13
CA ALA A 52 34.82 -0.51 -8.32
C ALA A 52 35.50 -0.16 -9.66
N ALA A 53 34.75 -0.02 -10.76
CA ALA A 53 35.28 0.44 -12.04
C ALA A 53 35.87 1.86 -11.96
N PHE A 54 35.42 2.65 -11.00
CA PHE A 54 35.95 3.98 -10.74
C PHE A 54 37.26 3.95 -9.93
N ASP A 55 37.39 3.05 -8.97
CA ASP A 55 38.59 2.92 -8.13
C ASP A 55 39.76 2.22 -8.87
N ASP A 56 39.47 1.35 -9.86
CA ASP A 56 40.47 0.67 -10.68
C ASP A 56 41.04 1.55 -11.84
N ILE A 57 40.48 2.74 -12.09
CA ILE A 57 41.06 3.71 -12.99
C ILE A 57 42.29 4.36 -12.28
N GLY A 58 43.40 3.68 -12.36
CA GLY A 58 44.68 4.14 -11.79
C GLY A 58 45.21 5.38 -12.52
N PHE A 59 45.11 6.53 -11.86
CA PHE A 59 45.74 7.75 -12.28
C PHE A 59 47.21 7.76 -11.86
N LYS A 60 48.15 7.61 -12.79
CA LYS A 60 49.57 7.82 -12.49
C LYS A 60 49.91 9.31 -12.60
N ASP A 61 50.34 9.87 -11.49
CA ASP A 61 50.90 11.21 -11.39
C ASP A 61 52.20 11.32 -12.20
N ASN A 62 52.19 12.05 -13.30
CA ASN A 62 53.43 12.47 -13.97
C ASN A 62 53.24 13.81 -14.72
N GLY A 63 53.53 14.90 -14.07
CA GLY A 63 53.87 16.20 -14.64
C GLY A 63 52.74 16.98 -15.32
N ALA A 64 52.66 18.25 -15.04
CA ALA A 64 51.61 19.19 -15.39
C ALA A 64 51.33 19.32 -16.89
N LEU A 65 50.08 19.07 -17.26
CA LEU A 65 49.45 19.63 -18.46
C LEU A 65 48.53 20.78 -18.09
N PRO A 66 48.33 21.79 -18.98
CA PRO A 66 47.43 22.89 -18.67
C PRO A 66 46.00 22.42 -18.40
N VAL A 67 45.38 23.07 -17.47
CA VAL A 67 44.01 22.85 -17.05
C VAL A 67 43.08 22.85 -18.28
N GLY A 68 42.53 21.70 -18.66
CA GLY A 68 41.49 21.60 -19.68
C GLY A 68 41.66 20.60 -20.80
N SER A 69 42.81 19.92 -20.97
CA SER A 69 42.98 18.95 -22.06
C SER A 69 42.89 17.50 -21.60
N VAL A 70 41.80 16.84 -21.90
CA VAL A 70 41.61 15.39 -21.74
C VAL A 70 41.87 14.72 -23.10
N CYS A 71 42.98 14.00 -23.23
CA CYS A 71 43.31 13.28 -24.45
C CYS A 71 42.91 11.80 -24.31
N MET A 72 41.86 11.39 -24.99
CA MET A 72 41.53 9.97 -25.13
C MET A 72 42.28 9.38 -26.31
N ARG A 73 43.19 8.48 -26.10
CA ARG A 73 43.78 7.68 -27.16
C ARG A 73 43.11 6.32 -27.25
N LYS A 74 42.60 6.00 -28.43
CA LYS A 74 42.13 4.65 -28.77
C LYS A 74 43.36 3.71 -28.72
N GLY A 75 43.42 2.83 -27.76
CA GLY A 75 44.44 1.80 -27.71
C GLY A 75 44.33 0.91 -28.93
N LYS A 76 45.27 1.08 -29.88
CA LYS A 76 45.48 0.09 -30.93
C LYS A 76 46.36 -1.01 -30.35
N ARG A 77 45.80 -2.00 -29.73
CA ARG A 77 46.37 -3.34 -29.69
C ARG A 77 45.32 -4.37 -29.33
N ALA A 78 45.36 -5.39 -30.13
CA ALA A 78 44.53 -6.55 -30.13
C ALA A 78 44.33 -7.12 -28.70
N LEU A 79 43.12 -7.35 -28.41
CA LEU A 79 42.70 -8.32 -27.43
C LEU A 79 43.01 -9.72 -27.97
N SER A 80 44.23 -10.18 -27.73
CA SER A 80 44.54 -11.58 -27.83
C SER A 80 44.71 -12.09 -26.40
N ASN A 81 43.85 -12.98 -26.03
CA ASN A 81 43.88 -13.78 -24.80
C ASN A 81 43.66 -12.99 -23.50
N ALA A 82 42.41 -12.90 -23.09
CA ALA A 82 42.10 -12.53 -21.75
C ALA A 82 40.80 -13.19 -21.29
N ASP A 83 40.98 -14.26 -20.60
CA ASP A 83 40.08 -14.71 -19.55
C ASP A 83 40.31 -13.79 -18.35
N ASP A 84 39.54 -12.71 -18.23
CA ASP A 84 39.57 -11.88 -17.03
C ASP A 84 38.41 -10.89 -16.94
N ASP A 85 37.68 -10.96 -15.85
CA ASP A 85 36.30 -10.52 -15.63
C ASP A 85 36.08 -9.04 -15.25
N SER A 86 37.01 -8.13 -15.47
CA SER A 86 36.84 -6.70 -15.17
C SER A 86 36.71 -5.83 -16.42
N LEU A 87 35.57 -5.91 -17.07
CA LEU A 87 35.37 -5.37 -18.44
C LEU A 87 35.26 -3.85 -18.53
N LEU A 88 34.82 -3.15 -17.48
CA LEU A 88 34.69 -1.70 -17.51
C LEU A 88 36.05 -0.98 -17.40
N ALA A 89 37.00 -1.54 -16.67
CA ALA A 89 38.33 -0.97 -16.50
C ALA A 89 39.23 -1.16 -17.73
N ARG A 90 38.98 -2.17 -18.58
CA ARG A 90 39.84 -2.54 -19.70
C ARG A 90 39.62 -1.76 -20.98
N ASN A 91 38.45 -1.21 -21.18
CA ASN A 91 38.09 -0.49 -22.40
C ASN A 91 38.46 0.99 -22.37
N PHE A 92 38.79 1.54 -21.22
CA PHE A 92 39.28 2.91 -21.08
C PHE A 92 40.77 2.95 -20.79
N HIS A 93 41.60 3.01 -21.86
CA HIS A 93 42.97 3.43 -21.68
C HIS A 93 43.00 4.96 -21.65
N PHE A 94 42.91 5.52 -20.44
CA PHE A 94 43.21 6.92 -20.23
C PHE A 94 44.72 7.11 -20.26
N GLY A 95 45.28 7.37 -21.44
CA GLY A 95 46.61 7.92 -21.55
C GLY A 95 46.62 9.38 -21.12
N CYS A 96 46.22 9.68 -19.89
CA CYS A 96 46.16 11.04 -19.39
C CYS A 96 47.05 11.22 -18.17
N LYS A 97 47.93 12.16 -18.27
CA LYS A 97 48.57 12.81 -17.13
C LYS A 97 47.51 13.73 -16.50
N VAL A 98 46.68 13.21 -15.64
CA VAL A 98 45.69 14.02 -14.90
C VAL A 98 46.11 14.07 -13.44
N THR A 99 46.59 15.21 -13.03
CA THR A 99 46.66 15.61 -11.66
C THR A 99 45.24 15.57 -11.06
N ASN A 100 45.08 14.89 -9.95
CA ASN A 100 43.92 14.70 -9.06
C ASN A 100 42.73 15.63 -9.34
N ASN A 101 41.98 15.38 -10.44
CA ASN A 101 40.98 16.32 -10.87
C ASN A 101 39.60 15.87 -10.40
N PHE A 102 39.19 16.40 -9.22
CA PHE A 102 37.88 16.23 -8.61
C PHE A 102 36.72 16.39 -9.63
N ALA A 103 36.89 17.25 -10.63
CA ALA A 103 35.90 17.49 -11.66
C ALA A 103 35.68 16.24 -12.55
N ILE A 104 36.74 15.55 -12.97
CA ILE A 104 36.62 14.35 -13.82
C ILE A 104 35.98 13.20 -13.06
N ARG A 105 36.35 13.03 -11.80
CA ARG A 105 35.72 12.04 -10.91
C ARG A 105 34.20 12.30 -10.77
N LYS A 106 33.81 13.57 -10.61
CA LYS A 106 32.41 13.99 -10.55
C LYS A 106 31.66 13.72 -11.85
N ILE A 107 32.29 13.99 -13.01
CA ILE A 107 31.70 13.73 -14.34
C ILE A 107 31.49 12.24 -14.57
N ILE A 108 32.49 11.40 -14.29
CA ILE A 108 32.37 9.93 -14.46
C ILE A 108 31.29 9.38 -13.51
N ARG A 109 31.23 9.83 -12.26
CA ARG A 109 30.20 9.44 -11.31
C ARG A 109 28.80 9.81 -11.80
N ASN A 110 28.61 11.03 -12.28
CA ASN A 110 27.35 11.47 -12.81
C ASN A 110 26.94 10.65 -14.04
N PHE A 111 27.88 10.35 -14.93
CA PHE A 111 27.64 9.54 -16.11
C PHE A 111 27.20 8.10 -15.76
N VAL A 112 27.91 7.46 -14.83
CA VAL A 112 27.55 6.12 -14.35
C VAL A 112 26.18 6.14 -13.66
N ALA A 113 25.89 7.17 -12.85
CA ALA A 113 24.60 7.30 -12.19
C ALA A 113 23.44 7.47 -13.21
N VAL A 114 23.63 8.25 -14.25
CA VAL A 114 22.64 8.41 -15.34
C VAL A 114 22.41 7.09 -16.07
N MET A 115 23.48 6.33 -16.38
CA MET A 115 23.35 5.02 -17.03
C MET A 115 22.59 4.01 -16.17
N ILE A 116 22.84 3.97 -14.86
CA ILE A 116 22.13 3.08 -13.93
C ILE A 116 20.64 3.48 -13.85
N HIS A 117 20.36 4.77 -13.79
CA HIS A 117 19.02 5.33 -13.79
C HIS A 117 18.23 4.89 -15.04
N ASP A 118 18.80 5.10 -16.22
CA ASP A 118 18.13 4.78 -17.50
C ASP A 118 17.93 3.27 -17.67
N GLU A 119 18.89 2.45 -17.26
CA GLU A 119 18.78 0.98 -17.28
C GLU A 119 17.68 0.49 -16.33
N LEU A 120 17.59 1.07 -15.12
CA LEU A 120 16.55 0.71 -14.18
C LEU A 120 15.15 1.03 -14.72
N LYS A 121 14.96 2.26 -15.24
CA LYS A 121 13.72 2.67 -15.89
C LYS A 121 13.37 1.74 -17.06
N TYR A 122 14.33 1.45 -17.92
CA TYR A 122 14.13 0.54 -19.05
C TYR A 122 13.66 -0.85 -18.60
N ARG A 123 14.26 -1.43 -17.58
CA ARG A 123 13.84 -2.74 -17.04
C ARG A 123 12.42 -2.71 -16.48
N ILE A 124 12.04 -1.63 -15.81
CA ILE A 124 10.67 -1.48 -15.31
C ILE A 124 9.69 -1.39 -16.49
N LEU A 125 10.01 -0.61 -17.51
CA LEU A 125 9.19 -0.50 -18.73
C LEU A 125 9.00 -1.85 -19.44
N GLN A 126 10.02 -2.71 -19.47
CA GLN A 126 9.90 -4.08 -20.01
C GLN A 126 8.89 -4.94 -19.26
N THR A 127 8.75 -4.73 -17.95
CA THR A 127 7.78 -5.47 -17.11
C THR A 127 6.42 -4.79 -17.05
N PHE A 128 6.31 -3.53 -17.45
CA PHE A 128 5.07 -2.76 -17.39
C PHE A 128 4.02 -3.25 -18.40
N GLY A 129 4.48 -3.60 -19.61
CA GLY A 129 3.64 -4.21 -20.64
C GLY A 129 2.69 -3.25 -21.38
N PHE A 130 2.71 -1.96 -21.05
CA PHE A 130 1.90 -0.91 -21.65
C PHE A 130 2.77 0.30 -22.01
N VAL A 131 2.25 1.16 -22.88
CA VAL A 131 2.86 2.47 -23.11
C VAL A 131 2.53 3.37 -21.92
N PRO A 132 3.51 3.87 -21.17
CA PRO A 132 3.25 4.71 -20.01
C PRO A 132 2.65 6.06 -20.43
N THR A 133 1.80 6.62 -19.60
CA THR A 133 1.42 8.03 -19.72
C THR A 133 2.62 8.92 -19.37
N PRO A 134 2.63 10.21 -19.78
CA PRO A 134 3.71 11.12 -19.41
C PRO A 134 3.95 11.21 -17.90
N GLU A 135 2.88 11.17 -17.08
CA GLU A 135 2.99 11.17 -15.62
C GLU A 135 3.56 9.86 -15.07
N GLN A 136 3.18 8.72 -15.66
CA GLN A 136 3.74 7.42 -15.29
C GLN A 136 5.21 7.31 -15.70
N ASP A 137 5.57 7.80 -16.88
CA ASP A 137 6.95 7.84 -17.35
C ASP A 137 7.82 8.72 -16.42
N HIS A 138 7.30 9.90 -16.03
CA HIS A 138 7.94 10.76 -15.04
C HIS A 138 8.08 10.08 -13.66
N ALA A 139 7.05 9.38 -13.20
CA ALA A 139 7.11 8.64 -11.94
C ALA A 139 8.20 7.55 -11.95
N LEU A 140 8.44 6.91 -13.10
CA LEU A 140 9.54 5.96 -13.27
C LEU A 140 10.91 6.65 -13.26
N ASP A 141 11.03 7.86 -13.82
CA ASP A 141 12.25 8.66 -13.70
C ASP A 141 12.53 9.00 -12.23
N VAL A 142 11.54 9.50 -11.50
CA VAL A 142 11.70 9.84 -10.10
C VAL A 142 12.01 8.61 -9.24
N PHE A 143 11.36 7.46 -9.51
CA PHE A 143 11.67 6.21 -8.84
C PHE A 143 13.12 5.76 -9.09
N SER A 144 13.59 5.87 -10.33
CA SER A 144 14.96 5.50 -10.67
C SER A 144 15.99 6.42 -10.01
N LEU A 145 15.72 7.73 -9.94
CA LEU A 145 16.52 8.69 -9.17
C LEU A 145 16.54 8.37 -7.68
N PHE A 146 15.35 8.09 -7.09
CA PHE A 146 15.20 7.70 -5.71
C PHE A 146 16.02 6.44 -5.36
N MET A 147 15.99 5.43 -6.23
CA MET A 147 16.73 4.18 -6.01
C MET A 147 18.24 4.33 -6.15
N THR A 148 18.70 5.27 -6.96
CA THR A 148 20.14 5.51 -7.24
C THR A 148 20.75 6.62 -6.37
N ASP A 149 19.93 7.30 -5.58
CA ASP A 149 20.43 8.31 -4.63
C ASP A 149 21.27 7.65 -3.52
N ARG A 150 22.29 8.35 -3.10
CA ARG A 150 23.19 7.93 -1.98
C ARG A 150 22.66 8.33 -0.61
N GLU A 151 21.61 9.14 -0.56
CA GLU A 151 21.00 9.52 0.70
C GLU A 151 20.34 8.31 1.35
N GLU A 152 20.79 7.96 2.56
CA GLU A 152 20.26 6.82 3.31
C GLU A 152 18.83 7.08 3.82
N HIS A 153 18.50 8.34 4.11
CA HIS A 153 17.19 8.76 4.59
C HIS A 153 16.34 9.35 3.47
N ALA A 154 16.02 8.51 2.49
CA ALA A 154 15.18 8.89 1.35
C ALA A 154 13.86 8.12 1.37
N VAL A 155 12.74 8.81 1.10
CA VAL A 155 11.40 8.26 0.96
C VAL A 155 10.77 8.78 -0.34
N MET A 156 9.99 7.94 -1.01
CA MET A 156 9.21 8.34 -2.19
C MET A 156 7.72 8.27 -1.90
N ILE A 157 7.00 9.30 -2.30
CA ILE A 157 5.53 9.35 -2.30
C ILE A 157 5.05 9.24 -3.75
N LEU A 158 4.24 8.24 -4.03
CA LEU A 158 3.52 8.08 -5.29
C LEU A 158 2.03 8.27 -5.03
N ARG A 159 1.52 9.47 -5.29
CA ARG A 159 0.10 9.77 -5.16
C ARG A 159 -0.59 9.57 -6.51
N GLY A 160 -1.84 9.17 -6.46
CA GLY A 160 -2.65 9.13 -7.68
C GLY A 160 -4.09 8.75 -7.39
N SER A 161 -4.98 9.19 -8.25
CA SER A 161 -6.41 8.93 -8.13
C SER A 161 -6.77 7.51 -8.61
N ALA A 162 -8.02 7.12 -8.38
CA ALA A 162 -8.56 5.90 -8.99
C ALA A 162 -8.46 5.96 -10.53
N GLY A 163 -8.12 4.85 -11.16
CA GLY A 163 -8.00 4.75 -12.62
C GLY A 163 -6.74 5.36 -13.24
N THR A 164 -5.78 5.86 -12.47
CA THR A 164 -4.49 6.40 -12.99
C THR A 164 -3.40 5.33 -13.17
N GLY A 165 -3.68 4.07 -12.80
CA GLY A 165 -2.76 2.96 -12.98
C GLY A 165 -1.67 2.82 -11.90
N LYS A 166 -1.84 3.39 -10.70
CA LYS A 166 -0.92 3.23 -9.54
C LYS A 166 -0.53 1.79 -9.30
N THR A 167 -1.53 0.92 -9.16
CA THR A 167 -1.36 -0.50 -8.83
C THR A 167 -0.60 -1.24 -9.93
N THR A 168 -0.90 -0.95 -11.20
CA THR A 168 -0.20 -1.52 -12.36
C THR A 168 1.26 -1.09 -12.38
N LEU A 169 1.53 0.19 -12.11
CA LEU A 169 2.87 0.75 -12.04
C LEU A 169 3.67 0.13 -10.88
N ALA A 170 3.06 0.05 -9.69
CA ALA A 170 3.65 -0.60 -8.52
C ALA A 170 3.98 -2.06 -8.79
N GLY A 171 3.07 -2.81 -9.41
CA GLY A 171 3.31 -4.20 -9.81
C GLY A 171 4.47 -4.35 -10.79
N ALA A 172 4.61 -3.44 -11.75
CA ALA A 172 5.75 -3.43 -12.68
C ALA A 172 7.09 -3.16 -11.96
N ILE A 173 7.09 -2.19 -11.04
CA ILE A 173 8.25 -1.90 -10.18
C ILE A 173 8.63 -3.14 -9.38
N VAL A 174 7.68 -3.78 -8.71
CA VAL A 174 7.93 -4.98 -7.90
C VAL A 174 8.52 -6.11 -8.74
N ARG A 175 7.93 -6.40 -9.92
CA ARG A 175 8.44 -7.43 -10.84
C ARG A 175 9.88 -7.14 -11.31
N ALA A 176 10.15 -5.91 -11.70
CA ALA A 176 11.50 -5.50 -12.14
C ALA A 176 12.51 -5.62 -10.99
N MET A 177 12.16 -5.13 -9.79
CA MET A 177 13.02 -5.21 -8.61
C MET A 177 13.26 -6.67 -8.19
N THR A 178 12.25 -7.53 -8.27
CA THR A 178 12.38 -8.97 -8.01
C THR A 178 13.34 -9.63 -9.01
N ALA A 179 13.23 -9.30 -10.30
CA ALA A 179 14.14 -9.80 -11.33
C ALA A 179 15.59 -9.34 -11.09
N LEU A 180 15.79 -8.14 -10.55
CA LEU A 180 17.08 -7.61 -10.11
C LEU A 180 17.55 -8.16 -8.76
N LYS A 181 16.82 -9.10 -8.16
CA LYS A 181 17.09 -9.67 -6.82
C LYS A 181 17.20 -8.62 -5.71
N GLN A 182 16.53 -7.48 -5.89
CA GLN A 182 16.38 -6.49 -4.82
C GLN A 182 15.53 -7.10 -3.70
N LYS A 183 15.96 -6.96 -2.46
CA LYS A 183 15.15 -7.37 -1.31
C LYS A 183 13.94 -6.46 -1.21
N LEU A 184 12.75 -7.04 -1.23
CA LEU A 184 11.47 -6.34 -1.18
C LEU A 184 10.66 -6.74 0.04
N VAL A 185 9.94 -5.79 0.60
CA VAL A 185 8.89 -6.00 1.59
C VAL A 185 7.68 -5.18 1.18
N LEU A 186 6.60 -5.87 0.83
CA LEU A 186 5.34 -5.23 0.47
C LEU A 186 4.44 -5.15 1.70
N LEU A 187 3.86 -3.97 1.92
CA LEU A 187 3.04 -3.67 3.09
C LEU A 187 1.73 -3.00 2.69
N ALA A 188 0.69 -3.22 3.50
CA ALA A 188 -0.57 -2.48 3.44
C ALA A 188 -1.17 -2.32 4.84
N PRO A 189 -2.09 -1.35 5.06
CA PRO A 189 -2.70 -1.13 6.37
C PRO A 189 -3.61 -2.27 6.85
N THR A 190 -4.32 -2.93 5.90
CA THR A 190 -5.30 -3.98 6.19
C THR A 190 -4.94 -5.31 5.53
N GLY A 191 -5.51 -6.43 6.03
CA GLY A 191 -5.32 -7.77 5.46
C GLY A 191 -5.80 -7.85 4.00
N ARG A 192 -7.00 -7.31 3.72
CA ARG A 192 -7.56 -7.29 2.36
C ARG A 192 -6.69 -6.48 1.39
N ALA A 193 -6.24 -5.28 1.79
CA ALA A 193 -5.34 -4.48 0.96
C ALA A 193 -4.01 -5.21 0.68
N ALA A 194 -3.45 -5.89 1.69
CA ALA A 194 -2.25 -6.70 1.52
C ALA A 194 -2.46 -7.86 0.53
N LYS A 195 -3.61 -8.56 0.61
CA LYS A 195 -3.96 -9.63 -0.32
C LYS A 195 -4.08 -9.11 -1.76
N VAL A 196 -4.83 -8.02 -1.95
CA VAL A 196 -5.00 -7.37 -3.26
C VAL A 196 -3.63 -6.95 -3.82
N PHE A 197 -2.79 -6.31 -3.01
CA PHE A 197 -1.44 -5.90 -3.41
C PHE A 197 -0.57 -7.11 -3.79
N SER A 198 -0.62 -8.19 -3.00
CA SER A 198 0.11 -9.43 -3.30
C SER A 198 -0.27 -10.02 -4.66
N LEU A 199 -1.57 -10.05 -4.99
CA LEU A 199 -2.07 -10.57 -6.27
C LEU A 199 -1.56 -9.75 -7.46
N TYR A 200 -1.66 -8.42 -7.39
CA TYR A 200 -1.21 -7.53 -8.49
C TYR A 200 0.31 -7.50 -8.65
N ALA A 201 1.04 -7.56 -7.53
CA ALA A 201 2.49 -7.51 -7.54
C ALA A 201 3.13 -8.86 -7.91
N GLY A 202 2.43 -9.97 -7.70
CA GLY A 202 2.98 -11.32 -7.83
C GLY A 202 4.07 -11.62 -6.77
N HIS A 203 3.97 -10.96 -5.60
CA HIS A 203 4.93 -11.07 -4.50
C HIS A 203 4.19 -10.98 -3.15
N PRO A 204 4.58 -11.75 -2.12
CA PRO A 204 3.91 -11.71 -0.83
C PRO A 204 3.87 -10.31 -0.22
N ALA A 205 2.69 -9.89 0.23
CA ALA A 205 2.48 -8.65 0.96
C ALA A 205 1.91 -8.94 2.35
N TYR A 206 2.22 -8.08 3.31
CA TYR A 206 1.85 -8.25 4.72
C TYR A 206 1.17 -6.98 5.24
N THR A 207 0.41 -7.10 6.33
CA THR A 207 -0.05 -5.90 7.02
C THR A 207 1.13 -5.20 7.69
N ILE A 208 1.07 -3.86 7.76
CA ILE A 208 2.09 -3.05 8.45
C ILE A 208 2.28 -3.59 9.87
N HIS A 209 1.17 -3.73 10.61
CA HIS A 209 1.21 -4.20 12.00
C HIS A 209 1.92 -5.54 12.16
N ARG A 210 1.63 -6.52 11.30
CA ARG A 210 2.27 -7.83 11.35
C ARG A 210 3.78 -7.77 11.13
N ARG A 211 4.25 -6.82 10.32
CA ARG A 211 5.67 -6.73 9.97
C ARG A 211 6.49 -5.96 11.00
N ILE A 212 5.94 -4.86 11.52
CA ILE A 212 6.72 -3.94 12.34
C ILE A 212 6.61 -4.20 13.84
N TYR A 213 5.58 -4.91 14.30
CA TYR A 213 5.40 -5.19 15.73
C TYR A 213 5.70 -6.64 16.09
N ARG A 214 6.16 -6.83 17.32
CA ARG A 214 6.33 -8.13 17.94
C ARG A 214 5.75 -8.14 19.34
N GLN A 215 5.27 -9.29 19.76
CA GLN A 215 4.80 -9.49 21.13
C GLN A 215 5.95 -9.37 22.14
N LYS A 216 5.77 -8.62 23.22
CA LYS A 216 6.83 -8.37 24.23
C LYS A 216 7.27 -9.62 24.97
N SER A 217 6.34 -10.52 25.31
CA SER A 217 6.64 -11.79 25.96
C SER A 217 5.47 -12.78 25.77
N ALA A 218 5.76 -14.07 25.84
CA ALA A 218 4.73 -15.12 25.77
C ALA A 218 3.69 -15.04 26.92
N GLY A 219 3.95 -14.24 27.96
CA GLY A 219 3.04 -14.05 29.10
C GLY A 219 2.25 -12.75 29.09
N ASP A 220 2.53 -11.81 28.17
CA ASP A 220 1.79 -10.56 28.03
C ASP A 220 1.25 -10.42 26.60
N LEU A 221 0.06 -10.98 26.39
CA LEU A 221 -0.62 -11.00 25.10
C LEU A 221 -1.15 -9.61 24.68
N SER A 222 -1.06 -8.59 25.55
CA SER A 222 -1.68 -7.29 25.32
C SER A 222 -0.70 -6.16 24.95
N ALA A 223 0.62 -6.40 24.98
CA ALA A 223 1.60 -5.36 24.71
C ALA A 223 2.53 -5.76 23.55
N PHE A 224 2.46 -4.99 22.49
CA PHE A 224 3.32 -5.13 21.33
C PHE A 224 4.39 -4.04 21.33
N SER A 225 5.63 -4.43 21.13
CA SER A 225 6.74 -3.50 20.94
C SER A 225 7.09 -3.42 19.46
N LEU A 226 7.63 -2.28 19.06
CA LEU A 226 8.24 -2.16 17.76
C LEU A 226 9.35 -3.20 17.62
N ASN A 227 9.35 -3.91 16.50
CA ASN A 227 10.39 -4.86 16.17
C ASN A 227 11.64 -4.11 15.69
N ILE A 228 12.81 -4.77 15.72
CA ILE A 228 14.04 -4.20 15.20
C ILE A 228 14.22 -4.68 13.77
N ASN A 229 14.42 -3.75 12.84
CA ASN A 229 14.77 -4.08 11.47
C ASN A 229 16.28 -4.35 11.38
N LEU A 230 16.65 -5.61 11.35
CA LEU A 230 18.05 -6.05 11.14
C LEU A 230 18.38 -6.20 9.64
N GLY A 231 17.46 -5.78 8.78
CA GLY A 231 17.63 -5.92 7.35
C GLY A 231 18.60 -4.90 6.76
N ARG A 232 19.16 -5.27 5.61
CA ARG A 232 20.06 -4.41 4.83
C ARG A 232 19.63 -4.40 3.37
N ASP A 233 19.70 -3.22 2.74
CA ASP A 233 19.39 -3.00 1.32
C ASP A 233 17.95 -3.46 0.99
N ILE A 234 16.98 -3.11 1.84
CA ILE A 234 15.57 -3.48 1.64
C ILE A 234 14.78 -2.29 1.10
N LEU A 235 14.03 -2.53 0.03
CA LEU A 235 13.00 -1.62 -0.45
C LEU A 235 11.64 -2.03 0.12
N PHE A 236 11.06 -1.15 0.95
CA PHE A 236 9.70 -1.28 1.45
C PHE A 236 8.75 -0.55 0.49
N ILE A 237 7.67 -1.20 0.09
CA ILE A 237 6.61 -0.57 -0.70
C ILE A 237 5.31 -0.71 0.08
N VAL A 238 4.70 0.42 0.41
CA VAL A 238 3.48 0.50 1.22
C VAL A 238 2.35 1.00 0.34
N ASP A 239 1.36 0.16 0.08
CA ASP A 239 0.14 0.54 -0.64
C ASP A 239 -0.95 1.00 0.34
N GLU A 240 -1.95 1.73 -0.17
CA GLU A 240 -3.04 2.35 0.62
C GLU A 240 -2.51 3.21 1.79
N ALA A 241 -1.41 3.92 1.57
CA ALA A 241 -0.77 4.75 2.60
C ALA A 241 -1.67 5.91 3.10
N SER A 242 -2.75 6.22 2.38
CA SER A 242 -3.78 7.18 2.82
C SER A 242 -4.45 6.82 4.14
N MET A 243 -4.40 5.56 4.56
CA MET A 243 -4.99 5.06 5.82
C MET A 243 -4.03 5.13 7.02
N ILE A 244 -2.78 5.55 6.84
CA ILE A 244 -1.77 5.54 7.91
C ILE A 244 -1.89 6.80 8.74
N ALA A 245 -2.31 6.63 10.01
CA ALA A 245 -2.47 7.72 10.96
C ALA A 245 -1.13 8.19 11.56
N ASN A 246 -1.07 9.51 11.84
CA ASN A 246 0.04 10.14 12.56
C ASN A 246 -0.36 10.57 13.98
N GLN A 247 -1.64 10.48 14.33
CA GLN A 247 -2.11 10.76 15.68
C GLN A 247 -2.01 9.51 16.55
N GLY A 248 -1.42 9.66 17.74
CA GLY A 248 -1.35 8.60 18.73
C GLY A 248 -2.69 8.42 19.46
N PHE A 249 -3.21 7.20 19.45
CA PHE A 249 -4.32 6.82 20.33
C PHE A 249 -3.75 6.26 21.63
N SER A 250 -4.06 6.89 22.76
CA SER A 250 -3.54 6.53 24.09
C SER A 250 -3.84 5.08 24.53
N ASP A 251 -4.83 4.44 23.92
CA ASP A 251 -5.31 3.11 24.29
C ASP A 251 -4.87 2.00 23.32
N THR A 252 -3.92 2.26 22.41
CA THR A 252 -3.44 1.22 21.51
C THR A 252 -2.37 0.35 22.17
N PRO A 253 -2.41 -0.98 21.99
CA PRO A 253 -1.40 -1.87 22.55
C PRO A 253 -0.08 -1.88 21.73
N PHE A 254 0.02 -1.09 20.67
CA PHE A 254 1.13 -1.10 19.74
C PHE A 254 2.10 0.07 19.96
N GLY A 255 3.38 -0.23 20.05
CA GLY A 255 4.50 0.69 19.94
C GLY A 255 4.30 2.04 20.63
N SER A 256 4.44 3.12 19.86
CA SER A 256 4.20 4.49 20.31
C SER A 256 2.71 4.88 20.32
N GLY A 257 1.86 4.10 19.65
CA GLY A 257 0.48 4.44 19.36
C GLY A 257 0.30 5.24 18.05
N CYS A 258 1.38 5.70 17.44
CA CYS A 258 1.41 6.41 16.16
C CYS A 258 1.97 5.49 15.08
N LEU A 259 1.12 5.03 14.15
CA LEU A 259 1.52 4.04 13.16
C LEU A 259 2.56 4.56 12.17
N LEU A 260 2.47 5.83 11.76
CA LEU A 260 3.44 6.44 10.86
C LEU A 260 4.81 6.54 11.53
N ASP A 261 4.85 6.99 12.78
CA ASP A 261 6.07 7.12 13.57
C ASP A 261 6.80 5.77 13.70
N ASP A 262 6.06 4.75 14.11
CA ASP A 262 6.57 3.40 14.29
C ASP A 262 7.05 2.79 12.96
N LEU A 263 6.33 3.04 11.85
CA LEU A 263 6.73 2.58 10.52
C LEU A 263 8.04 3.25 10.05
N MET A 264 8.15 4.57 10.21
CA MET A 264 9.36 5.33 9.88
C MET A 264 10.54 4.82 10.70
N GLN A 265 10.36 4.70 12.02
CA GLN A 265 11.39 4.20 12.91
C GLN A 265 11.82 2.78 12.54
N PHE A 266 10.88 1.87 12.26
CA PHE A 266 11.18 0.50 11.86
C PHE A 266 11.99 0.43 10.57
N VAL A 267 11.54 1.11 9.52
CA VAL A 267 12.17 1.04 8.19
C VAL A 267 13.61 1.57 8.25
N TYR A 268 13.79 2.77 8.80
CA TYR A 268 15.08 3.47 8.78
C TYR A 268 16.02 3.08 9.91
N ASN A 269 15.59 2.20 10.83
CA ASN A 269 16.49 1.50 11.74
C ASN A 269 17.30 0.39 11.02
N GLY A 270 16.86 -0.04 9.85
CA GLY A 270 17.61 -0.93 8.97
C GLY A 270 18.71 -0.20 8.19
N GLN A 271 19.73 -0.94 7.75
CA GLN A 271 20.84 -0.36 7.01
C GLN A 271 20.50 -0.20 5.53
N ASN A 272 20.65 1.02 4.98
CA ASN A 272 20.36 1.35 3.57
C ASN A 272 18.96 0.86 3.13
N CYS A 273 17.96 1.03 3.99
CA CYS A 273 16.56 0.70 3.67
C CYS A 273 15.87 1.93 3.08
N ARG A 274 14.94 1.69 2.16
CA ARG A 274 14.17 2.72 1.47
C ARG A 274 12.70 2.41 1.53
N MET A 275 11.86 3.44 1.43
CA MET A 275 10.40 3.27 1.44
C MET A 275 9.73 4.06 0.34
N VAL A 276 8.76 3.40 -0.31
CA VAL A 276 7.80 4.03 -1.24
C VAL A 276 6.42 3.96 -0.59
N LEU A 277 5.77 5.10 -0.47
CA LEU A 277 4.39 5.25 0.02
C LEU A 277 3.48 5.50 -1.18
N ILE A 278 2.50 4.63 -1.38
CA ILE A 278 1.54 4.70 -2.50
C ILE A 278 0.16 4.95 -1.91
N GLY A 279 -0.57 5.94 -2.44
CA GLY A 279 -1.91 6.23 -1.95
C GLY A 279 -2.67 7.25 -2.78
N ASP A 280 -3.85 7.60 -2.30
CA ASP A 280 -4.76 8.53 -2.95
C ASP A 280 -5.25 9.59 -1.94
N LYS A 281 -4.88 10.85 -2.14
CA LYS A 281 -5.29 11.96 -1.26
C LYS A 281 -6.78 12.26 -1.30
N ALA A 282 -7.48 11.83 -2.36
CA ALA A 282 -8.91 12.06 -2.48
C ALA A 282 -9.75 11.04 -1.70
N GLN A 283 -9.14 9.92 -1.25
CA GLN A 283 -9.80 8.97 -0.36
C GLN A 283 -9.93 9.54 1.06
N LEU A 284 -10.79 8.89 1.86
CA LEU A 284 -10.95 9.24 3.27
C LEU A 284 -9.60 9.21 3.99
N PRO A 285 -9.22 10.28 4.69
CA PRO A 285 -8.06 10.28 5.58
C PRO A 285 -8.29 9.36 6.79
N PRO A 286 -7.26 9.10 7.60
CA PRO A 286 -7.41 8.40 8.86
C PRO A 286 -8.40 9.10 9.79
N VAL A 287 -9.08 8.33 10.63
CA VAL A 287 -10.08 8.87 11.56
C VAL A 287 -9.44 9.91 12.50
N GLY A 288 -10.00 11.11 12.52
CA GLY A 288 -9.52 12.23 13.34
C GLY A 288 -8.47 13.11 12.66
N GLU A 289 -8.12 12.84 11.42
CA GLU A 289 -7.19 13.64 10.63
C GLU A 289 -7.91 14.25 9.41
N GLU A 290 -7.53 15.47 9.03
CA GLU A 290 -8.12 16.18 7.88
C GLU A 290 -7.50 15.75 6.55
N GLU A 291 -6.23 15.36 6.58
CA GLU A 291 -5.47 14.87 5.42
C GLU A 291 -4.72 13.59 5.77
N SER A 292 -4.21 12.89 4.76
CA SER A 292 -3.42 11.66 4.94
C SER A 292 -1.95 11.98 5.21
N PRO A 293 -1.46 11.94 6.46
CA PRO A 293 -0.13 12.43 6.83
C PRO A 293 1.01 11.68 6.13
N ALA A 294 0.85 10.39 5.88
CA ALA A 294 1.84 9.59 5.15
C ALA A 294 2.01 10.01 3.67
N LEU A 295 1.07 10.78 3.12
CA LEU A 295 1.13 11.31 1.75
C LEU A 295 1.51 12.80 1.70
N MET A 296 1.85 13.40 2.85
CA MET A 296 2.28 14.80 2.97
C MET A 296 3.81 14.88 3.05
N ALA A 297 4.41 15.56 2.08
CA ALA A 297 5.87 15.67 2.04
C ALA A 297 6.43 16.47 3.23
N GLU A 298 5.70 17.47 3.71
CA GLU A 298 6.09 18.28 4.87
C GLU A 298 6.21 17.42 6.13
N VAL A 299 5.26 16.51 6.33
CA VAL A 299 5.28 15.57 7.47
C VAL A 299 6.51 14.69 7.39
N LEU A 300 6.79 14.11 6.21
CA LEU A 300 7.96 13.22 6.05
C LEU A 300 9.30 13.98 6.12
N ARG A 301 9.35 15.23 5.64
CA ARG A 301 10.52 16.11 5.85
C ARG A 301 10.75 16.42 7.33
N GLY A 302 9.68 16.49 8.13
CA GLY A 302 9.76 16.61 9.59
C GLY A 302 10.51 15.45 10.28
N TYR A 303 10.50 14.25 9.68
CA TYR A 303 11.33 13.11 10.11
C TYR A 303 12.80 13.18 9.60
N GLY A 304 13.21 14.27 8.95
CA GLY A 304 14.54 14.41 8.38
C GLY A 304 14.73 13.64 7.05
N MET A 305 13.64 13.26 6.37
CA MET A 305 13.71 12.51 5.12
C MET A 305 13.92 13.42 3.92
N LYS A 306 14.73 12.96 2.96
CA LYS A 306 14.71 13.46 1.60
C LYS A 306 13.51 12.86 0.87
N VAL A 307 12.55 13.71 0.48
CA VAL A 307 11.28 13.26 -0.08
C VAL A 307 11.29 13.41 -1.60
N TYR A 308 10.97 12.33 -2.30
CA TYR A 308 10.68 12.27 -3.72
C TYR A 308 9.17 12.19 -3.91
N GLU A 309 8.61 13.01 -4.79
CA GLU A 309 7.15 13.12 -4.95
C GLU A 309 6.75 12.94 -6.40
N CYS A 310 5.68 12.17 -6.63
CA CYS A 310 5.03 12.05 -7.92
C CYS A 310 3.53 11.99 -7.76
N ASP A 311 2.82 12.71 -8.64
CA ASP A 311 1.37 12.73 -8.72
C ASP A 311 0.91 12.15 -10.07
N LEU A 312 -0.01 11.17 -10.01
CA LEU A 312 -0.67 10.58 -11.16
C LEU A 312 -2.11 11.09 -11.20
N ASN A 313 -2.39 12.08 -12.04
CA ASN A 313 -3.71 12.70 -12.17
C ASN A 313 -4.44 12.27 -13.44
N GLN A 314 -3.67 11.84 -14.45
CA GLN A 314 -4.21 11.45 -15.73
C GLN A 314 -4.94 10.09 -15.65
N VAL A 315 -6.25 10.13 -15.80
CA VAL A 315 -7.10 8.93 -15.86
C VAL A 315 -6.90 8.23 -17.22
N LEU A 316 -6.69 6.92 -17.21
CA LEU A 316 -6.42 6.14 -18.41
C LEU A 316 -7.63 6.13 -19.36
N ARG A 317 -7.39 6.06 -20.69
CA ARG A 317 -8.47 6.10 -21.71
C ARG A 317 -9.54 5.03 -21.52
N GLN A 318 -9.16 3.82 -21.10
CA GLN A 318 -10.11 2.72 -20.81
C GLN A 318 -11.07 3.05 -19.66
N SER A 319 -10.69 3.95 -18.76
CA SER A 319 -11.55 4.40 -17.66
C SER A 319 -12.49 5.54 -18.04
N GLN A 320 -12.37 6.13 -19.24
CA GLN A 320 -13.29 7.17 -19.72
C GLN A 320 -14.67 6.61 -20.10
N GLU A 321 -14.78 5.31 -20.35
CA GLU A 321 -16.07 4.62 -20.58
C GLU A 321 -16.76 4.22 -19.28
N SER A 322 -16.08 4.35 -18.13
CA SER A 322 -16.62 4.04 -16.81
C SER A 322 -17.29 5.26 -16.18
N GLY A 323 -18.59 5.14 -15.92
CA GLY A 323 -19.36 6.14 -15.17
C GLY A 323 -18.90 6.26 -13.73
N ILE A 324 -18.43 5.18 -13.12
CA ILE A 324 -17.85 5.16 -11.78
C ILE A 324 -16.63 6.10 -11.73
N LEU A 325 -15.67 5.88 -12.63
CA LEU A 325 -14.44 6.68 -12.66
C LEU A 325 -14.66 8.10 -13.17
N TRP A 326 -15.57 8.29 -14.11
CA TRP A 326 -15.95 9.62 -14.59
C TRP A 326 -16.49 10.49 -13.45
N ASN A 327 -17.48 9.97 -12.70
CA ASN A 327 -18.05 10.70 -11.56
C ASN A 327 -17.03 10.90 -10.43
N ALA A 328 -16.22 9.90 -10.10
CA ALA A 328 -15.17 10.02 -9.11
C ALA A 328 -14.15 11.13 -9.48
N THR A 329 -13.73 11.20 -10.74
CA THR A 329 -12.82 12.24 -11.24
C THR A 329 -13.43 13.63 -11.14
N LYS A 330 -14.72 13.75 -11.48
CA LYS A 330 -15.45 15.02 -11.37
C LYS A 330 -15.58 15.48 -9.92
N MET A 331 -15.93 14.60 -8.99
CA MET A 331 -16.00 14.92 -7.55
C MET A 331 -14.68 15.45 -7.01
N ARG A 332 -13.55 14.88 -7.44
CA ARG A 332 -12.22 15.33 -7.04
C ARG A 332 -11.95 16.76 -7.53
N GLY A 333 -12.17 17.05 -8.82
CA GLY A 333 -11.84 18.34 -9.42
C GLY A 333 -12.76 19.47 -8.94
N GLU A 334 -14.06 19.20 -8.78
CA GLU A 334 -15.04 20.21 -8.39
C GLU A 334 -15.21 20.36 -6.86
N GLY A 335 -14.93 19.28 -6.10
CA GLY A 335 -15.24 19.23 -4.66
C GLY A 335 -14.05 19.40 -3.72
N LEU A 336 -12.85 18.95 -4.12
CA LEU A 336 -11.67 18.91 -3.23
C LEU A 336 -10.60 19.95 -3.58
N GLU A 337 -10.54 20.41 -4.85
CA GLU A 337 -9.51 21.34 -5.31
C GLU A 337 -9.92 22.82 -5.18
N VAL A 338 -11.22 23.12 -5.05
CA VAL A 338 -11.72 24.50 -4.96
C VAL A 338 -11.74 24.98 -3.51
N ARG A 339 -10.69 25.68 -3.09
CA ARG A 339 -10.63 26.32 -1.77
C ARG A 339 -11.49 27.58 -1.76
N GLY A 340 -12.58 27.57 -0.98
CA GLY A 340 -13.31 28.77 -0.61
C GLY A 340 -14.64 29.02 -1.33
N GLU A 341 -15.11 28.12 -2.19
CA GLU A 341 -16.47 28.17 -2.75
C GLU A 341 -17.46 27.35 -1.91
N ILE A 342 -18.75 27.71 -2.01
CA ILE A 342 -19.82 26.96 -1.36
C ILE A 342 -19.88 25.56 -1.99
N LEU A 343 -19.60 24.54 -1.20
CA LEU A 343 -19.73 23.15 -1.62
C LEU A 343 -21.21 22.90 -2.00
N ALA A 344 -21.44 22.36 -3.18
CA ALA A 344 -22.75 21.88 -3.62
C ALA A 344 -22.74 20.34 -3.69
N LEU A 345 -23.88 19.72 -3.40
CA LEU A 345 -24.01 18.26 -3.55
C LEU A 345 -23.66 17.83 -4.97
N PRO A 346 -22.70 16.89 -5.15
CA PRO A 346 -22.29 16.44 -6.47
C PRO A 346 -23.45 15.86 -7.25
N LYS A 347 -23.57 16.25 -8.53
CA LYS A 347 -24.52 15.64 -9.46
C LYS A 347 -23.87 14.44 -10.15
N ILE A 348 -24.50 13.30 -9.99
CA ILE A 348 -24.02 12.03 -10.55
C ILE A 348 -24.59 11.85 -11.94
N ARG A 349 -23.72 11.68 -12.92
CA ARG A 349 -24.10 11.38 -14.29
C ARG A 349 -24.26 9.87 -14.48
N LEU A 350 -25.44 9.45 -14.86
CA LEU A 350 -25.77 8.05 -15.18
C LEU A 350 -25.82 7.82 -16.69
N GLN A 351 -26.28 8.83 -17.44
CA GLN A 351 -26.51 8.69 -18.87
C GLN A 351 -25.22 8.40 -19.64
N GLY A 352 -25.26 7.33 -20.43
CA GLY A 352 -24.14 6.91 -21.27
C GLY A 352 -23.20 5.90 -20.61
N PHE A 353 -23.50 5.45 -19.40
CA PHE A 353 -22.67 4.48 -18.66
C PHE A 353 -23.48 3.24 -18.28
N ALA A 354 -22.86 2.07 -18.42
CA ALA A 354 -23.49 0.78 -18.11
C ALA A 354 -23.09 0.24 -16.73
N ASP A 355 -22.07 0.84 -16.10
CA ASP A 355 -21.46 0.41 -14.85
C ASP A 355 -22.02 1.13 -13.61
N ILE A 356 -22.93 2.10 -13.78
CA ILE A 356 -23.56 2.85 -12.70
C ILE A 356 -25.06 2.96 -12.92
N GLN A 357 -25.86 2.66 -11.91
CA GLN A 357 -27.31 2.76 -11.97
C GLN A 357 -27.93 3.08 -10.61
N VAL A 358 -29.17 3.59 -10.60
CA VAL A 358 -29.96 3.75 -9.37
C VAL A 358 -30.79 2.51 -9.16
N VAL A 359 -30.91 2.11 -7.89
CA VAL A 359 -31.78 1.03 -7.43
C VAL A 359 -32.72 1.60 -6.37
N THR A 360 -34.03 1.41 -6.57
CA THR A 360 -35.06 1.82 -5.61
C THR A 360 -35.17 0.80 -4.46
N GLY A 361 -35.78 1.19 -3.34
CA GLY A 361 -35.86 0.30 -2.17
C GLY A 361 -36.68 -0.96 -2.42
N ASP A 362 -37.66 -0.90 -3.31
CA ASP A 362 -38.49 -2.03 -3.75
C ASP A 362 -37.75 -3.01 -4.68
N GLU A 363 -36.81 -2.52 -5.48
CA GLU A 363 -35.97 -3.35 -6.37
C GLU A 363 -34.73 -3.92 -5.69
N LEU A 364 -34.38 -3.41 -4.51
CA LEU A 364 -33.10 -3.68 -3.86
C LEU A 364 -32.87 -5.17 -3.56
N ILE A 365 -33.89 -5.87 -3.09
CA ILE A 365 -33.79 -7.29 -2.70
C ILE A 365 -33.49 -8.14 -3.94
N GLU A 366 -34.21 -7.92 -5.03
CA GLU A 366 -34.02 -8.64 -6.30
C GLU A 366 -32.65 -8.31 -6.92
N SER A 367 -32.26 -7.05 -6.86
CA SER A 367 -30.95 -6.57 -7.34
C SER A 367 -29.79 -7.23 -6.57
N LEU A 368 -29.87 -7.31 -5.23
CA LEU A 368 -28.88 -7.97 -4.40
C LEU A 368 -28.82 -9.48 -4.67
N ALA A 369 -29.99 -10.15 -4.77
CA ALA A 369 -30.06 -11.58 -5.11
C ALA A 369 -29.41 -11.86 -6.49
N THR A 370 -29.66 -10.99 -7.46
CA THR A 370 -29.04 -11.05 -8.78
C THR A 370 -27.52 -10.88 -8.71
N SER A 371 -27.03 -9.93 -7.92
CA SER A 371 -25.60 -9.71 -7.74
C SER A 371 -24.93 -10.91 -7.07
N TYR A 372 -25.52 -11.46 -6.00
CA TYR A 372 -25.01 -12.65 -5.32
C TYR A 372 -24.97 -13.88 -6.24
N SER A 373 -25.96 -14.03 -7.13
CA SER A 373 -25.97 -15.11 -8.12
C SER A 373 -24.91 -14.92 -9.22
N ARG A 374 -24.62 -13.67 -9.59
CA ARG A 374 -23.75 -13.36 -10.73
C ARG A 374 -22.26 -13.32 -10.36
N VAL A 375 -21.90 -12.62 -9.29
CA VAL A 375 -20.50 -12.38 -8.89
C VAL A 375 -20.14 -13.01 -7.54
N GLY A 376 -21.13 -13.47 -6.78
CA GLY A 376 -20.92 -14.04 -5.45
C GLY A 376 -21.13 -13.02 -4.31
N MET A 377 -21.28 -13.55 -3.10
CA MET A 377 -21.44 -12.73 -1.90
C MET A 377 -20.15 -12.02 -1.50
N ASP A 378 -19.01 -12.63 -1.74
CA ASP A 378 -17.66 -12.13 -1.47
C ASP A 378 -17.27 -10.97 -2.38
N GLU A 379 -17.86 -10.89 -3.58
CA GLU A 379 -17.65 -9.82 -4.57
C GLU A 379 -18.82 -8.81 -4.61
N THR A 380 -19.73 -8.85 -3.62
CA THR A 380 -20.84 -7.90 -3.50
C THR A 380 -20.84 -7.25 -2.13
N MET A 381 -20.84 -5.91 -2.06
CA MET A 381 -20.78 -5.16 -0.81
C MET A 381 -21.80 -4.02 -0.77
N VAL A 382 -22.46 -3.84 0.37
CA VAL A 382 -23.27 -2.63 0.64
C VAL A 382 -22.44 -1.66 1.47
N ILE A 383 -22.27 -0.42 1.01
CA ILE A 383 -21.52 0.62 1.69
C ILE A 383 -22.46 1.70 2.21
N THR A 384 -22.34 2.02 3.50
CA THR A 384 -23.18 2.98 4.21
C THR A 384 -22.38 4.03 4.97
N ARG A 385 -23.07 5.08 5.47
CA ARG A 385 -22.43 6.13 6.29
C ARG A 385 -22.36 5.81 7.78
N SER A 386 -23.19 4.89 8.28
CA SER A 386 -23.24 4.60 9.72
C SER A 386 -23.38 3.12 10.02
N ASN A 387 -22.89 2.69 11.19
CA ASN A 387 -23.05 1.33 11.68
C ASN A 387 -24.54 0.95 11.84
N LYS A 388 -25.38 1.89 12.29
CA LYS A 388 -26.83 1.68 12.40
C LYS A 388 -27.43 1.25 11.06
N ARG A 389 -27.10 1.98 10.00
CA ARG A 389 -27.56 1.68 8.68
C ARG A 389 -27.01 0.34 8.15
N ALA A 390 -25.72 0.09 8.37
CA ALA A 390 -25.10 -1.17 8.01
C ALA A 390 -25.78 -2.36 8.70
N ASN A 391 -26.13 -2.22 9.99
CA ASN A 391 -26.86 -3.27 10.72
C ASN A 391 -28.24 -3.55 10.12
N ILE A 392 -28.99 -2.51 9.72
CA ILE A 392 -30.31 -2.67 9.05
C ILE A 392 -30.15 -3.46 7.75
N TYR A 393 -29.17 -3.11 6.91
CA TYR A 393 -28.87 -3.85 5.69
C TYR A 393 -28.45 -5.29 5.98
N ASN A 394 -27.55 -5.51 6.91
CA ASN A 394 -27.09 -6.84 7.30
C ASN A 394 -28.24 -7.75 7.72
N GLN A 395 -29.16 -7.24 8.54
CA GLN A 395 -30.35 -7.99 8.96
C GLN A 395 -31.30 -8.24 7.76
N GLY A 396 -31.59 -7.21 6.96
CA GLY A 396 -32.46 -7.34 5.79
C GLY A 396 -31.92 -8.33 4.77
N ILE A 397 -30.60 -8.29 4.49
CA ILE A 397 -29.94 -9.23 3.58
C ILE A 397 -30.06 -10.65 4.10
N ARG A 398 -29.74 -10.88 5.38
CA ARG A 398 -29.81 -12.22 5.97
C ARG A 398 -31.22 -12.79 5.94
N ASN A 399 -32.19 -12.02 6.38
CA ASN A 399 -33.56 -12.51 6.54
C ASN A 399 -34.29 -12.63 5.19
N THR A 400 -34.08 -11.68 4.26
CA THR A 400 -34.91 -11.58 3.05
C THR A 400 -34.22 -12.10 1.80
N VAL A 401 -32.89 -11.89 1.68
CA VAL A 401 -32.14 -12.33 0.49
C VAL A 401 -31.56 -13.73 0.65
N LEU A 402 -31.08 -14.05 1.89
CA LEU A 402 -30.39 -15.31 2.16
C LEU A 402 -31.24 -16.33 2.93
N ASP A 403 -32.46 -15.96 3.35
CA ASP A 403 -33.41 -16.80 4.09
C ASP A 403 -32.74 -17.45 5.33
N ARG A 404 -32.06 -16.62 6.14
CA ARG A 404 -31.33 -17.03 7.36
C ARG A 404 -32.02 -16.49 8.60
N GLU A 405 -32.64 -17.37 9.37
CA GLU A 405 -33.40 -17.02 10.58
C GLU A 405 -32.51 -17.07 11.85
N ASP A 406 -31.64 -18.08 11.95
CA ASP A 406 -30.75 -18.23 13.12
C ASP A 406 -29.76 -17.06 13.23
N GLU A 407 -29.34 -16.73 14.45
CA GLU A 407 -28.43 -15.61 14.70
C GLU A 407 -27.08 -15.78 13.98
N LEU A 408 -26.56 -17.00 13.87
CA LEU A 408 -25.39 -17.33 13.04
C LEU A 408 -25.64 -18.62 12.27
N CYS A 409 -25.60 -18.52 10.96
CA CYS A 409 -25.73 -19.63 10.04
C CYS A 409 -24.39 -19.94 9.37
N ARG A 410 -24.22 -21.20 8.95
CA ARG A 410 -23.09 -21.57 8.09
C ARG A 410 -23.09 -20.73 6.82
N GLY A 411 -21.93 -20.21 6.45
CA GLY A 411 -21.76 -19.34 5.29
C GLY A 411 -22.03 -17.86 5.59
N ASP A 412 -22.40 -17.47 6.84
CA ASP A 412 -22.48 -16.06 7.18
C ASP A 412 -21.12 -15.39 7.05
N GLN A 413 -21.12 -14.21 6.44
CA GLN A 413 -19.94 -13.36 6.38
C GLN A 413 -19.88 -12.47 7.62
N LEU A 414 -18.77 -12.54 8.30
CA LEU A 414 -18.49 -11.78 9.51
C LEU A 414 -17.26 -10.90 9.32
N MET A 415 -17.24 -9.77 10.00
CA MET A 415 -16.08 -8.90 10.13
C MET A 415 -15.64 -8.85 11.58
N ILE A 416 -14.35 -9.02 11.83
CA ILE A 416 -13.74 -8.74 13.13
C ILE A 416 -13.77 -7.23 13.35
N VAL A 417 -14.31 -6.77 14.49
CA VAL A 417 -14.46 -5.33 14.73
C VAL A 417 -13.52 -4.77 15.80
N LYS A 418 -12.72 -5.64 16.40
CA LYS A 418 -11.65 -5.26 17.34
C LYS A 418 -10.46 -6.19 17.16
N ASN A 419 -9.25 -5.63 17.13
CA ASN A 419 -8.03 -6.44 17.07
C ASN A 419 -8.00 -7.49 18.18
N ASN A 420 -7.67 -8.72 17.84
CA ASN A 420 -7.58 -9.83 18.79
C ASN A 420 -6.25 -10.57 18.66
N TYR A 421 -5.51 -10.59 19.76
CA TYR A 421 -4.16 -11.13 19.84
C TYR A 421 -4.09 -12.50 20.50
N TYR A 422 -5.18 -12.92 21.11
CA TYR A 422 -5.28 -14.18 21.84
C TYR A 422 -5.47 -15.36 20.89
N TRP A 423 -6.44 -15.26 20.00
CA TRP A 423 -6.79 -16.35 19.09
C TRP A 423 -5.84 -16.54 17.92
N GLY A 424 -5.05 -15.52 17.55
CA GLY A 424 -3.98 -15.62 16.56
C GLY A 424 -2.62 -16.05 17.13
N ALA A 425 -2.51 -16.17 18.46
CA ALA A 425 -1.23 -16.47 19.09
C ALA A 425 -0.75 -17.89 18.76
N GLY A 426 0.50 -18.01 18.28
CA GLY A 426 1.13 -19.29 17.94
C GLY A 426 0.82 -19.82 16.53
N VAL A 427 0.08 -19.08 15.73
CA VAL A 427 -0.19 -19.42 14.32
C VAL A 427 0.78 -18.63 13.44
N GLU A 428 1.66 -19.33 12.71
CA GLU A 428 2.68 -18.67 11.86
C GLU A 428 2.06 -17.77 10.78
N SER A 429 0.91 -18.19 10.23
CA SER A 429 0.21 -17.44 9.19
C SER A 429 -0.50 -16.19 9.71
N ILE A 430 -0.95 -16.18 10.98
CA ILE A 430 -1.76 -15.11 11.57
C ILE A 430 -1.22 -14.78 12.96
N SER A 431 -0.48 -13.69 13.12
CA SER A 431 0.02 -13.27 14.44
C SER A 431 -1.07 -12.68 15.35
N PHE A 432 -2.13 -12.14 14.76
CA PHE A 432 -3.35 -11.64 15.42
C PHE A 432 -4.47 -11.45 14.38
N LEU A 433 -5.70 -11.36 14.82
CA LEU A 433 -6.86 -11.03 13.99
C LEU A 433 -7.07 -9.52 14.02
N ALA A 434 -7.05 -8.88 12.85
CA ALA A 434 -7.16 -7.42 12.76
C ALA A 434 -8.62 -6.96 12.68
N ASN A 435 -8.87 -5.73 13.14
CA ASN A 435 -10.12 -5.04 12.86
C ASN A 435 -10.26 -4.85 11.34
N GLY A 436 -11.38 -5.30 10.78
CA GLY A 436 -11.66 -5.31 9.33
C GLY A 436 -11.42 -6.66 8.66
N ASP A 437 -10.82 -7.65 9.31
CA ASP A 437 -10.67 -8.98 8.75
C ASP A 437 -12.04 -9.63 8.53
N ILE A 438 -12.21 -10.24 7.36
CA ILE A 438 -13.44 -10.95 6.96
C ILE A 438 -13.28 -12.44 7.24
N ALA A 439 -14.33 -13.03 7.78
CA ALA A 439 -14.42 -14.46 8.05
C ALA A 439 -15.76 -15.01 7.57
N VAL A 440 -15.77 -16.29 7.20
CA VAL A 440 -16.97 -17.04 6.81
C VAL A 440 -17.25 -18.12 7.85
N VAL A 441 -18.46 -18.12 8.40
CA VAL A 441 -18.89 -19.09 9.40
C VAL A 441 -18.96 -20.49 8.79
N GLN A 442 -18.20 -21.43 9.34
CA GLN A 442 -18.28 -22.85 8.98
C GLN A 442 -19.20 -23.62 9.94
N ARG A 443 -19.18 -23.25 11.22
CA ARG A 443 -19.97 -23.90 12.27
C ARG A 443 -20.18 -22.97 13.46
N CYS A 444 -21.38 -22.99 14.06
CA CYS A 444 -21.72 -22.33 15.32
C CYS A 444 -22.23 -23.37 16.32
N ARG A 445 -21.77 -23.32 17.59
CA ARG A 445 -22.13 -24.24 18.67
C ARG A 445 -22.10 -23.52 20.02
N ASN A 446 -22.66 -24.22 21.04
CA ASN A 446 -22.50 -23.84 22.43
C ASN A 446 -22.88 -22.36 22.71
N VAL A 447 -24.03 -21.93 22.17
CA VAL A 447 -24.56 -20.60 22.47
C VAL A 447 -24.99 -20.60 23.93
N HIS A 448 -24.46 -19.66 24.72
CA HIS A 448 -24.78 -19.54 26.16
C HIS A 448 -24.58 -18.11 26.63
N GLU A 449 -25.19 -17.78 27.76
CA GLU A 449 -25.03 -16.50 28.43
C GLU A 449 -24.07 -16.65 29.63
N LEU A 450 -23.10 -15.73 29.70
CA LEU A 450 -22.12 -15.64 30.79
C LEU A 450 -21.71 -14.18 30.99
N TYR A 451 -21.53 -13.75 32.26
CA TYR A 451 -21.13 -12.36 32.59
C TYR A 451 -22.09 -11.27 32.06
N GLY A 452 -23.35 -11.64 31.78
CA GLY A 452 -24.34 -10.75 31.17
C GLY A 452 -24.13 -10.50 29.68
N PHE A 453 -23.34 -11.36 28.98
CA PHE A 453 -23.13 -11.38 27.53
C PHE A 453 -23.42 -12.76 26.96
N ARG A 454 -23.83 -12.79 25.71
CA ARG A 454 -24.04 -14.03 24.94
C ARG A 454 -22.79 -14.39 24.15
N PHE A 455 -22.36 -15.63 24.31
CA PHE A 455 -21.19 -16.18 23.63
C PHE A 455 -21.57 -17.40 22.83
N ALA A 456 -20.79 -17.65 21.79
CA ALA A 456 -20.84 -18.89 21.01
C ALA A 456 -19.43 -19.37 20.68
N GLU A 457 -19.29 -20.68 20.50
CA GLU A 457 -18.10 -21.27 19.88
C GLU A 457 -18.33 -21.35 18.37
N VAL A 458 -17.52 -20.61 17.62
CA VAL A 458 -17.67 -20.50 16.17
C VAL A 458 -16.38 -20.91 15.47
N THR A 459 -16.52 -21.82 14.51
CA THR A 459 -15.46 -22.15 13.54
C THR A 459 -15.64 -21.24 12.34
N MET A 460 -14.62 -20.46 12.02
CA MET A 460 -14.60 -19.46 10.95
C MET A 460 -13.43 -19.72 10.03
N GLN A 461 -13.64 -19.52 8.73
CA GLN A 461 -12.63 -19.53 7.69
C GLN A 461 -12.29 -18.09 7.30
N PHE A 462 -11.01 -17.80 7.17
CA PHE A 462 -10.50 -16.47 6.81
C PHE A 462 -9.94 -16.47 5.39
N PRO A 463 -10.71 -16.01 4.37
CA PRO A 463 -10.29 -16.07 2.97
C PRO A 463 -9.04 -15.24 2.68
N ASP A 464 -8.81 -14.16 3.43
CA ASP A 464 -7.64 -13.29 3.23
C ASP A 464 -6.33 -13.88 3.80
N TYR A 465 -6.41 -15.02 4.52
CA TYR A 465 -5.29 -15.74 5.11
C TYR A 465 -5.21 -17.18 4.61
N ASP A 466 -5.25 -17.38 3.29
CA ASP A 466 -5.16 -18.69 2.63
C ASP A 466 -6.19 -19.71 3.16
N ASP A 467 -7.44 -19.22 3.35
CA ASP A 467 -8.57 -20.01 3.86
C ASP A 467 -8.32 -20.68 5.23
N PHE A 468 -7.50 -20.03 6.07
CA PHE A 468 -7.20 -20.50 7.40
C PHE A 468 -8.47 -20.67 8.24
N GLU A 469 -8.64 -21.83 8.87
CA GLU A 469 -9.76 -22.11 9.77
C GLU A 469 -9.36 -21.90 11.25
N LEU A 470 -10.23 -21.19 11.98
CA LEU A 470 -10.08 -20.94 13.40
C LEU A 470 -11.38 -21.24 14.13
N THR A 471 -11.30 -22.00 15.23
CA THR A 471 -12.40 -22.13 16.20
C THR A 471 -12.11 -21.22 17.40
N SER A 472 -13.04 -20.32 17.69
CA SER A 472 -12.88 -19.33 18.77
C SER A 472 -14.20 -19.07 19.49
N ILE A 473 -14.13 -18.43 20.66
CA ILE A 473 -15.31 -17.85 21.31
C ILE A 473 -15.57 -16.48 20.68
N VAL A 474 -16.83 -16.23 20.33
CA VAL A 474 -17.30 -14.94 19.82
C VAL A 474 -18.31 -14.32 20.79
N CYS A 475 -18.37 -13.00 20.85
CA CYS A 475 -19.40 -12.24 21.56
C CYS A 475 -20.54 -11.91 20.59
N LEU A 476 -21.71 -12.50 20.78
CA LEU A 476 -22.87 -12.33 19.89
C LEU A 476 -23.52 -10.95 20.03
N ASP A 477 -23.42 -10.31 21.21
CA ASP A 477 -24.03 -9.00 21.45
C ASP A 477 -23.44 -7.90 20.57
N THR A 478 -22.24 -8.12 20.01
CA THR A 478 -21.63 -7.16 19.09
C THR A 478 -22.22 -7.20 17.68
N LEU A 479 -22.94 -8.27 17.31
CA LEU A 479 -23.54 -8.42 15.98
C LEU A 479 -24.53 -7.29 15.64
N THR A 480 -25.34 -6.89 16.61
CA THR A 480 -26.47 -5.95 16.43
C THR A 480 -26.25 -4.58 17.06
N THR A 481 -25.19 -4.40 17.87
CA THR A 481 -24.92 -3.09 18.49
C THR A 481 -24.67 -2.00 17.45
N GLU A 482 -25.16 -0.78 17.69
CA GLU A 482 -24.88 0.38 16.83
C GLU A 482 -23.44 0.91 17.02
N ALA A 483 -22.83 0.62 18.17
CA ALA A 483 -21.44 0.96 18.43
C ALA A 483 -20.49 0.16 17.51
N PRO A 484 -19.30 0.68 17.19
CA PRO A 484 -18.32 -0.05 16.39
C PRO A 484 -17.91 -1.41 16.96
N ALA A 485 -17.85 -1.53 18.30
CA ALA A 485 -17.50 -2.71 19.08
C ALA A 485 -18.23 -2.62 20.44
N LEU A 486 -17.91 -3.45 21.44
CA LEU A 486 -18.38 -3.25 22.80
C LEU A 486 -18.04 -1.84 23.30
N THR A 487 -19.01 -1.16 23.94
CA THR A 487 -18.77 0.16 24.54
C THR A 487 -17.77 0.05 25.69
N HIS A 488 -17.22 1.18 26.11
CA HIS A 488 -16.31 1.21 27.26
C HIS A 488 -16.96 0.64 28.51
N GLU A 489 -18.23 0.97 28.75
CA GLU A 489 -19.02 0.46 29.90
C GLU A 489 -19.20 -1.06 29.85
N GLN A 490 -19.59 -1.59 28.69
CA GLN A 490 -19.71 -3.03 28.46
C GLN A 490 -18.38 -3.76 28.63
N HIS A 491 -17.29 -3.16 28.15
CA HIS A 491 -15.96 -3.74 28.30
C HIS A 491 -15.54 -3.76 29.79
N LEU A 492 -15.84 -2.69 30.53
CA LEU A 492 -15.57 -2.62 31.98
C LEU A 492 -16.43 -3.62 32.76
N GLN A 493 -17.70 -3.80 32.38
CA GLN A 493 -18.57 -4.84 32.93
C GLN A 493 -17.96 -6.22 32.75
N LEU A 494 -17.57 -6.58 31.53
CA LEU A 494 -16.95 -7.87 31.24
C LEU A 494 -15.62 -8.05 32.00
N TYR A 495 -14.79 -7.00 32.07
CA TYR A 495 -13.54 -7.00 32.83
C TYR A 495 -13.78 -7.32 34.30
N ASN A 496 -14.75 -6.64 34.97
CA ASN A 496 -15.03 -6.83 36.38
C ASN A 496 -15.60 -8.22 36.65
N ALA A 497 -16.53 -8.69 35.81
CA ALA A 497 -17.16 -10.00 35.98
C ALA A 497 -16.15 -11.15 35.85
N VAL A 498 -15.26 -11.10 34.83
CA VAL A 498 -14.20 -12.12 34.68
C VAL A 498 -13.16 -12.00 35.81
N MET A 499 -12.87 -10.80 36.32
CA MET A 499 -11.95 -10.61 37.45
C MET A 499 -12.49 -11.19 38.76
N GLU A 500 -13.83 -11.29 38.95
CA GLU A 500 -14.47 -11.94 40.11
C GLU A 500 -14.19 -13.43 40.14
N ASP A 501 -14.15 -14.11 39.01
CA ASP A 501 -13.80 -15.54 38.90
C ASP A 501 -12.38 -15.85 39.37
N TYR A 502 -11.49 -14.85 39.31
CA TYR A 502 -10.11 -14.97 39.78
C TYR A 502 -9.87 -14.33 41.14
N ALA A 503 -10.93 -14.05 41.93
CA ALA A 503 -10.82 -13.40 43.25
C ALA A 503 -9.93 -14.17 44.26
N ASP A 504 -9.90 -15.48 44.14
CA ASP A 504 -9.10 -16.37 45.00
C ASP A 504 -7.57 -16.21 44.80
N ILE A 505 -7.14 -15.63 43.67
CA ILE A 505 -5.74 -15.39 43.43
C ILE A 505 -5.26 -14.19 44.26
N ARG A 506 -4.30 -14.39 45.15
CA ARG A 506 -3.84 -13.40 46.13
C ARG A 506 -3.31 -12.10 45.50
N PHE A 507 -2.51 -12.19 44.44
CA PHE A 507 -1.84 -11.03 43.84
C PHE A 507 -2.64 -10.49 42.64
N LYS A 508 -2.88 -9.18 42.62
CA LYS A 508 -3.60 -8.51 41.52
C LYS A 508 -2.90 -8.72 40.15
N ALA A 509 -1.58 -8.73 40.14
CA ALA A 509 -0.79 -8.96 38.91
C ALA A 509 -1.09 -10.35 38.29
N ASP A 510 -1.21 -11.39 39.12
CA ASP A 510 -1.52 -12.75 38.69
C ASP A 510 -2.97 -12.87 38.23
N ARG A 511 -3.92 -12.16 38.88
CA ARG A 511 -5.32 -12.05 38.39
C ARG A 511 -5.37 -11.45 36.98
N ILE A 512 -4.67 -10.32 36.75
CA ILE A 512 -4.60 -9.66 35.47
C ILE A 512 -3.98 -10.59 34.41
N LYS A 513 -2.97 -11.35 34.77
CA LYS A 513 -2.36 -12.33 33.87
C LYS A 513 -3.34 -13.43 33.48
N LYS A 514 -4.15 -13.94 34.43
CA LYS A 514 -5.21 -14.91 34.15
C LYS A 514 -6.32 -14.33 33.28
N LEU A 515 -6.78 -13.11 33.59
CA LEU A 515 -7.76 -12.39 32.79
C LEU A 515 -7.29 -12.25 31.33
N LYS A 516 -6.05 -11.83 31.10
CA LYS A 516 -5.48 -11.69 29.76
C LYS A 516 -5.41 -13.01 28.98
N SER A 517 -5.40 -14.15 29.67
CA SER A 517 -5.44 -15.49 29.07
C SER A 517 -6.83 -16.14 29.11
N ASP A 518 -7.86 -15.41 29.56
CA ASP A 518 -9.23 -15.91 29.59
C ASP A 518 -9.90 -15.86 28.21
N LYS A 519 -10.56 -16.94 27.81
CA LYS A 519 -11.16 -17.08 26.48
C LYS A 519 -12.39 -16.20 26.26
N TYR A 520 -13.15 -15.89 27.32
CA TYR A 520 -14.35 -15.05 27.25
C TYR A 520 -13.97 -13.56 27.26
N TYR A 521 -12.99 -13.18 28.09
CA TYR A 521 -12.44 -11.83 28.03
C TYR A 521 -11.84 -11.51 26.65
N ASN A 522 -11.24 -12.51 26.01
CA ASN A 522 -10.68 -12.42 24.66
C ASN A 522 -11.65 -12.88 23.57
N ALA A 523 -12.96 -13.00 23.84
CA ALA A 523 -13.94 -13.35 22.83
C ALA A 523 -13.86 -12.40 21.64
N LEU A 524 -13.94 -12.93 20.43
CA LEU A 524 -13.93 -12.13 19.22
C LEU A 524 -15.18 -11.27 19.15
N GLN A 525 -14.99 -9.99 18.91
CA GLN A 525 -16.07 -9.05 18.64
C GLN A 525 -16.30 -9.01 17.14
N ILE A 526 -17.50 -9.35 16.73
CA ILE A 526 -17.87 -9.62 15.34
C ILE A 526 -19.10 -8.82 14.92
N LYS A 527 -19.19 -8.50 13.63
CA LYS A 527 -20.39 -7.98 12.97
C LYS A 527 -20.62 -8.73 11.66
N TYR A 528 -21.85 -8.71 11.17
CA TYR A 528 -22.10 -9.18 9.80
C TYR A 528 -21.40 -8.28 8.80
N ALA A 529 -20.95 -8.86 7.67
CA ALA A 529 -20.10 -8.21 6.69
C ALA A 529 -20.73 -8.12 5.29
N TYR A 530 -22.04 -8.16 5.18
CA TYR A 530 -22.74 -7.89 3.91
C TYR A 530 -22.88 -6.40 3.64
N ALA A 531 -22.95 -5.62 4.72
CA ALA A 531 -22.99 -4.16 4.68
C ALA A 531 -22.01 -3.60 5.70
N VAL A 532 -21.22 -2.63 5.29
CA VAL A 532 -20.18 -2.00 6.12
C VAL A 532 -20.19 -0.48 5.97
N THR A 533 -19.53 0.22 6.87
CA THR A 533 -19.27 1.65 6.70
C THR A 533 -18.14 1.87 5.68
N CYS A 534 -18.12 3.03 5.01
CA CYS A 534 -17.10 3.34 4.03
C CYS A 534 -15.67 3.27 4.61
N HIS A 535 -15.44 3.70 5.86
CA HIS A 535 -14.14 3.54 6.54
C HIS A 535 -13.68 2.08 6.62
N LYS A 536 -14.62 1.16 6.85
CA LYS A 536 -14.31 -0.27 6.87
C LYS A 536 -14.17 -0.89 5.48
N ALA A 537 -14.69 -0.22 4.46
CA ALA A 537 -14.53 -0.61 3.06
C ALA A 537 -13.20 -0.13 2.46
N GLN A 538 -12.45 0.75 3.14
CA GLN A 538 -11.14 1.20 2.66
C GLN A 538 -10.17 0.03 2.49
N GLY A 539 -9.34 0.08 1.43
CA GLY A 539 -8.42 -0.98 1.05
C GLY A 539 -9.10 -2.22 0.43
N GLY A 540 -10.45 -2.27 0.40
CA GLY A 540 -11.23 -3.30 -0.27
C GLY A 540 -11.73 -2.85 -1.64
N GLN A 541 -11.99 -3.82 -2.52
CA GLN A 541 -12.66 -3.62 -3.81
C GLN A 541 -13.60 -4.79 -4.04
N TRP A 542 -14.73 -4.53 -4.71
CA TRP A 542 -15.76 -5.52 -5.01
C TRP A 542 -16.30 -5.33 -6.43
N ALA A 543 -16.68 -6.40 -7.09
CA ALA A 543 -17.27 -6.34 -8.42
C ALA A 543 -18.57 -5.51 -8.39
N HIS A 544 -19.44 -5.75 -7.42
CA HIS A 544 -20.72 -5.04 -7.26
C HIS A 544 -20.77 -4.29 -5.92
N VAL A 545 -20.98 -2.98 -5.97
CA VAL A 545 -21.14 -2.14 -4.76
C VAL A 545 -22.50 -1.47 -4.76
N TYR A 546 -23.23 -1.62 -3.67
CA TYR A 546 -24.46 -0.91 -3.36
C TYR A 546 -24.17 0.24 -2.40
N LEU A 547 -24.36 1.46 -2.86
CA LEU A 547 -24.03 2.66 -2.09
C LEU A 547 -25.26 3.35 -1.56
N ASP A 548 -25.39 3.42 -0.23
CA ASP A 548 -26.45 4.16 0.44
C ASP A 548 -25.86 5.34 1.23
N GLN A 549 -26.06 6.55 0.72
CA GLN A 549 -25.64 7.79 1.40
C GLN A 549 -26.53 8.15 2.61
N GLY A 550 -27.70 7.53 2.72
CA GLY A 550 -28.69 7.92 3.70
C GLY A 550 -29.34 9.29 3.38
N TYR A 551 -29.90 9.91 4.42
CA TYR A 551 -30.47 11.26 4.28
C TYR A 551 -29.35 12.29 4.26
N MET A 552 -29.33 13.14 3.23
CA MET A 552 -28.37 14.23 3.02
C MET A 552 -29.09 15.51 2.64
N THR A 553 -28.72 16.59 3.30
CA THR A 553 -29.10 17.98 2.97
C THR A 553 -27.86 18.79 2.67
N ASP A 554 -28.05 19.96 2.04
CA ASP A 554 -26.92 20.85 1.71
C ASP A 554 -26.14 21.30 2.96
N ASP A 555 -26.83 21.43 4.12
CA ASP A 555 -26.20 21.82 5.39
C ASP A 555 -25.27 20.72 5.97
N MET A 556 -25.41 19.48 5.51
CA MET A 556 -24.57 18.35 5.93
C MET A 556 -23.34 18.14 5.02
N LEU A 557 -23.21 19.00 4.02
CA LEU A 557 -22.10 18.92 3.07
C LEU A 557 -20.81 19.44 3.71
N THR A 558 -19.84 18.56 3.78
CA THR A 558 -18.49 18.86 4.29
C THR A 558 -17.45 18.28 3.33
N PRO A 559 -16.19 18.74 3.37
CA PRO A 559 -15.10 18.08 2.61
C PRO A 559 -15.03 16.59 2.89
N ASP A 560 -15.23 16.15 4.15
CA ASP A 560 -15.24 14.75 4.55
C ASP A 560 -16.30 13.94 3.81
N TYR A 561 -17.47 14.55 3.51
CA TYR A 561 -18.49 13.88 2.72
C TYR A 561 -18.02 13.63 1.28
N ILE A 562 -17.29 14.55 0.68
CA ILE A 562 -16.75 14.36 -0.68
C ILE A 562 -15.69 13.25 -0.68
N HIS A 563 -14.79 13.24 0.30
CA HIS A 563 -13.83 12.15 0.49
C HIS A 563 -14.54 10.80 0.69
N TRP A 564 -15.61 10.81 1.51
CA TRP A 564 -16.44 9.62 1.74
C TRP A 564 -17.07 9.12 0.44
N LEU A 565 -17.70 10.02 -0.31
CA LEU A 565 -18.38 9.67 -1.56
C LEU A 565 -17.40 9.16 -2.61
N TYR A 566 -16.30 9.86 -2.81
CA TYR A 566 -15.21 9.43 -3.70
C TYR A 566 -14.67 8.05 -3.31
N THR A 567 -14.39 7.85 -2.03
CA THR A 567 -13.89 6.56 -1.53
C THR A 567 -14.88 5.45 -1.79
N ALA A 568 -16.16 5.66 -1.51
CA ALA A 568 -17.21 4.68 -1.73
C ALA A 568 -17.39 4.32 -3.21
N PHE A 569 -17.37 5.32 -4.10
CA PHE A 569 -17.44 5.10 -5.55
C PHE A 569 -16.30 4.22 -6.06
N THR A 570 -15.10 4.50 -5.62
CA THR A 570 -13.89 3.82 -6.07
C THR A 570 -13.71 2.39 -5.50
N ARG A 571 -14.69 1.91 -4.71
CA ARG A 571 -14.70 0.51 -4.22
C ARG A 571 -15.28 -0.46 -5.25
N ALA A 572 -16.11 0.03 -6.19
CA ALA A 572 -16.70 -0.80 -7.23
C ALA A 572 -15.72 -0.99 -8.40
N THR A 573 -15.58 -2.23 -8.86
CA THR A 573 -14.73 -2.57 -10.02
C THR A 573 -15.54 -2.85 -11.28
N GLU A 574 -16.78 -3.34 -11.17
CA GLU A 574 -17.64 -3.63 -12.30
C GLU A 574 -18.92 -2.81 -12.30
N LYS A 575 -19.65 -2.78 -11.17
CA LYS A 575 -20.94 -2.08 -11.08
C LYS A 575 -21.13 -1.36 -9.76
N LEU A 576 -21.65 -0.13 -9.87
CA LEU A 576 -22.08 0.69 -8.74
C LEU A 576 -23.58 0.92 -8.78
N PHE A 577 -24.28 0.52 -7.72
CA PHE A 577 -25.72 0.68 -7.53
C PHE A 577 -25.96 1.77 -6.48
N LEU A 578 -26.57 2.88 -6.87
CA LEU A 578 -26.93 3.99 -6.00
C LEU A 578 -28.31 3.72 -5.37
N VAL A 579 -28.35 3.41 -4.09
CA VAL A 579 -29.59 3.00 -3.41
C VAL A 579 -30.40 4.22 -3.00
N ASN A 580 -31.66 4.30 -3.45
CA ASN A 580 -32.57 5.40 -3.14
C ASN A 580 -31.98 6.79 -3.36
N TRP A 581 -31.19 6.96 -4.42
CA TRP A 581 -30.50 8.23 -4.69
C TRP A 581 -31.46 9.34 -5.08
N PRO A 582 -31.37 10.55 -4.50
CA PRO A 582 -32.27 11.66 -4.81
C PRO A 582 -32.17 12.07 -6.29
N LYS A 583 -33.30 12.22 -6.96
CA LYS A 583 -33.35 12.66 -8.37
C LYS A 583 -32.68 14.02 -8.61
N THR A 584 -32.65 14.89 -7.60
CA THR A 584 -31.98 16.20 -7.63
C THR A 584 -30.47 16.11 -7.75
N GLN A 585 -29.88 14.98 -7.37
CA GLN A 585 -28.44 14.69 -7.44
C GLN A 585 -28.08 13.80 -8.65
N ILE A 586 -28.98 13.60 -9.58
CA ILE A 586 -28.75 12.85 -10.83
C ILE A 586 -28.78 13.84 -12.00
N SER A 587 -27.87 13.68 -12.96
CA SER A 587 -27.75 14.49 -14.18
C SER A 587 -27.73 13.63 -15.44
#